data_ce3bd2952c44dbe37a74ebfaef38abd4
#
_entry.id   ce3bd2952c44dbe37a74ebfaef38abd4
#
_cell.length_a   1.000
_cell.length_b   1.000
_cell.length_c   1.000
_cell.angle_alpha   90.00
_cell.angle_beta   90.00
_cell.angle_gamma   90.00
#
_symmetry.space_group_name_H-M   'P 1'
#
loop_
_entity.id
_entity.type
_entity.pdbx_description
1 polymer ?
#
loop_
_entity_poly.entity_id
_entity_poly.type
_entity_poly.pdbx_seq_one_letter_code
_entity_poly.pdbx_strand_id
1 'polypeptide(L)'
;TLLTPKTIVFCEGTTKGRKREDFDSKCYTNIFKKTHPDTLFYSLGSCNDIEKDKNVVIEFIRRLVPDAKIIRVVDRDDRSEEEVRELNENDIKVLSRRNIEGYLLDETVLVKWCEVIGQTDKIEEVKEIRKQRIEESVGRKNAVDDLKSAGNAICTDLKKLFQLKQCGNNGEYIMRDTISKLITEDMKIYKELEKDIFG
;
A
#
# COMPACT_ATOMS: atom_id res chain seq x y z
N THR A 1 12.28 -27.71 1.98
CA THR A 1 10.83 -27.74 2.27
C THR A 1 10.26 -26.46 1.68
N LEU A 2 9.43 -26.55 0.65
CA LEU A 2 8.60 -25.43 0.19
C LEU A 2 7.68 -25.08 1.36
N LEU A 3 7.91 -23.93 1.98
CA LEU A 3 7.01 -23.43 3.03
C LEU A 3 5.73 -22.96 2.33
N THR A 4 4.67 -23.73 2.49
CA THR A 4 3.35 -23.34 2.02
C THR A 4 2.89 -22.16 2.87
N PRO A 5 2.41 -21.06 2.27
CA PRO A 5 1.94 -19.91 3.04
C PRO A 5 0.75 -20.31 3.91
N LYS A 6 0.73 -19.87 5.16
CA LYS A 6 -0.40 -20.08 6.08
C LYS A 6 -1.52 -19.07 5.84
N THR A 7 -1.18 -17.93 5.27
CA THR A 7 -2.13 -16.87 4.93
C THR A 7 -1.87 -16.38 3.51
N ILE A 8 -2.92 -16.20 2.74
CA ILE A 8 -2.87 -15.60 1.41
C ILE A 8 -3.78 -14.38 1.42
N VAL A 9 -3.19 -13.21 1.15
CA VAL A 9 -3.89 -11.94 1.08
C VAL A 9 -4.01 -11.53 -0.38
N PHE A 10 -5.22 -11.50 -0.89
CA PHE A 10 -5.51 -10.91 -2.19
C PHE A 10 -5.73 -9.41 -2.05
N CYS A 11 -4.99 -8.61 -2.80
CA CYS A 11 -5.08 -7.15 -2.82
C CYS A 11 -5.26 -6.64 -4.24
N GLU A 12 -5.61 -5.38 -4.38
CA GLU A 12 -5.71 -4.73 -5.68
C GLU A 12 -4.34 -4.69 -6.36
N GLY A 13 -4.36 -4.59 -7.68
CA GLY A 13 -3.15 -4.49 -8.48
C GLY A 13 -3.23 -5.27 -9.78
N THR A 14 -2.51 -4.80 -10.79
CA THR A 14 -2.46 -5.43 -12.10
C THR A 14 -1.40 -6.51 -12.16
N THR A 15 -1.79 -7.70 -12.59
CA THR A 15 -0.86 -8.76 -12.96
C THR A 15 -0.39 -8.56 -14.40
N LYS A 16 0.93 -8.64 -14.63
CA LYS A 16 1.66 -8.61 -15.91
C LYS A 16 1.41 -7.46 -16.90
N GLY A 17 2.46 -6.79 -17.26
CA GLY A 17 2.58 -5.96 -18.46
C GLY A 17 2.09 -4.52 -18.32
N ARG A 18 1.71 -4.05 -17.14
CA ARG A 18 1.35 -2.65 -16.88
C ARG A 18 2.33 -1.98 -15.92
N LYS A 19 2.43 -0.66 -15.96
CA LYS A 19 3.39 0.14 -15.18
C LYS A 19 3.37 -0.12 -13.67
N ARG A 20 2.25 -0.54 -13.09
CA ARG A 20 2.07 -0.82 -11.65
C ARG A 20 1.94 -2.31 -11.34
N GLU A 21 2.61 -3.15 -12.10
CA GLU A 21 2.59 -4.60 -11.88
C GLU A 21 2.97 -4.93 -10.43
N ASP A 22 2.07 -5.59 -9.71
CA ASP A 22 2.24 -6.04 -8.33
C ASP A 22 2.67 -4.94 -7.33
N PHE A 23 2.29 -3.69 -7.55
CA PHE A 23 2.73 -2.59 -6.69
C PHE A 23 2.29 -2.82 -5.24
N ASP A 24 0.98 -3.03 -5.01
CA ASP A 24 0.40 -3.15 -3.68
C ASP A 24 0.92 -4.40 -2.97
N SER A 25 0.88 -5.57 -3.63
CA SER A 25 1.37 -6.83 -3.05
C SER A 25 2.85 -6.77 -2.66
N LYS A 26 3.68 -6.09 -3.45
CA LYS A 26 5.10 -5.87 -3.13
C LYS A 26 5.29 -4.91 -1.96
N CYS A 27 4.48 -3.84 -1.87
CA CYS A 27 4.50 -2.93 -0.73
C CYS A 27 4.10 -3.66 0.56
N TYR A 28 2.99 -4.40 0.57
CA TYR A 28 2.57 -5.19 1.72
C TYR A 28 3.63 -6.24 2.11
N THR A 29 4.19 -6.95 1.13
CA THR A 29 5.28 -7.90 1.39
C THR A 29 6.47 -7.23 2.07
N ASN A 30 6.89 -6.05 1.62
CA ASN A 30 7.98 -5.31 2.25
C ASN A 30 7.68 -4.89 3.68
N ILE A 31 6.44 -4.45 3.95
CA ILE A 31 5.99 -4.00 5.27
C ILE A 31 5.91 -5.18 6.24
N PHE A 32 5.29 -6.29 5.83
CA PHE A 32 4.89 -7.38 6.73
C PHE A 32 5.82 -8.59 6.77
N LYS A 33 6.83 -8.67 5.90
CA LYS A 33 7.71 -9.86 5.78
C LYS A 33 8.40 -10.30 7.08
N LYS A 34 8.60 -9.39 8.04
CA LYS A 34 9.24 -9.72 9.33
C LYS A 34 8.26 -10.26 10.36
N THR A 35 7.06 -9.70 10.41
CA THR A 35 6.03 -10.00 11.41
C THR A 35 5.06 -11.07 10.94
N HIS A 36 4.83 -11.16 9.64
CA HIS A 36 3.95 -12.14 8.99
C HIS A 36 4.69 -12.93 7.90
N PRO A 37 5.78 -13.67 8.24
CA PRO A 37 6.65 -14.34 7.25
C PRO A 37 5.94 -15.44 6.46
N ASP A 38 4.88 -16.02 7.01
CA ASP A 38 4.07 -17.09 6.39
C ASP A 38 2.91 -16.53 5.55
N THR A 39 2.90 -15.22 5.26
CA THR A 39 1.86 -14.55 4.47
C THR A 39 2.34 -14.28 3.05
N LEU A 40 1.54 -14.71 2.08
CA LEU A 40 1.70 -14.37 0.66
C LEU A 40 0.72 -13.26 0.29
N PHE A 41 1.22 -12.13 -0.18
CA PHE A 41 0.41 -11.07 -0.78
C PHE A 41 0.38 -11.25 -2.30
N TYR A 42 -0.82 -11.23 -2.89
CA TYR A 42 -1.03 -11.48 -4.31
C TYR A 42 -1.97 -10.44 -4.92
N SER A 43 -1.53 -9.79 -6.00
CA SER A 43 -2.37 -8.84 -6.75
C SER A 43 -3.36 -9.58 -7.65
N LEU A 44 -4.66 -9.32 -7.48
CA LEU A 44 -5.74 -10.07 -8.15
C LEU A 44 -6.52 -9.21 -9.17
N GLY A 45 -6.02 -8.08 -9.59
CA GLY A 45 -6.70 -7.20 -10.54
C GLY A 45 -7.39 -6.01 -9.86
N SER A 46 -8.60 -5.67 -10.31
CA SER A 46 -9.38 -4.55 -9.74
C SER A 46 -10.16 -4.97 -8.49
N CYS A 47 -10.69 -3.97 -7.75
CA CYS A 47 -11.62 -4.22 -6.64
C CYS A 47 -12.76 -5.17 -7.06
N ASN A 48 -13.37 -4.97 -8.21
CA ASN A 48 -14.42 -5.85 -8.73
C ASN A 48 -13.98 -7.32 -8.88
N ASP A 49 -12.70 -7.59 -9.13
CA ASP A 49 -12.19 -8.96 -9.24
C ASP A 49 -12.02 -9.61 -7.87
N ILE A 50 -11.72 -8.80 -6.85
CA ILE A 50 -11.58 -9.23 -5.45
C ILE A 50 -12.94 -9.42 -4.79
N GLU A 51 -13.90 -8.54 -5.08
CA GLU A 51 -15.25 -8.54 -4.49
C GLU A 51 -16.13 -9.70 -5.00
N LYS A 52 -15.85 -10.25 -6.19
CA LYS A 52 -16.62 -11.38 -6.71
C LYS A 52 -16.47 -12.64 -5.87
N ASP A 53 -17.56 -13.13 -5.30
CA ASP A 53 -17.59 -14.35 -4.49
C ASP A 53 -17.10 -15.61 -5.23
N LYS A 54 -17.28 -15.65 -6.54
CA LYS A 54 -16.90 -16.78 -7.40
C LYS A 54 -15.67 -16.43 -8.28
N ASN A 55 -14.66 -15.83 -7.67
CA ASN A 55 -13.42 -15.62 -8.40
C ASN A 55 -12.69 -16.96 -8.60
N VAL A 56 -12.52 -17.35 -9.86
CA VAL A 56 -11.93 -18.63 -10.24
C VAL A 56 -10.53 -18.81 -9.66
N VAL A 57 -9.74 -17.74 -9.53
CA VAL A 57 -8.39 -17.78 -8.97
C VAL A 57 -8.47 -18.11 -7.47
N ILE A 58 -9.35 -17.46 -6.73
CA ILE A 58 -9.54 -17.71 -5.29
C ILE A 58 -9.98 -19.13 -5.06
N GLU A 59 -10.96 -19.63 -5.82
CA GLU A 59 -11.44 -21.00 -5.73
C GLU A 59 -10.35 -22.03 -6.07
N PHE A 60 -9.55 -21.74 -7.08
CA PHE A 60 -8.43 -22.60 -7.43
C PHE A 60 -7.38 -22.66 -6.31
N ILE A 61 -7.03 -21.51 -5.73
CA ILE A 61 -6.08 -21.43 -4.61
C ILE A 61 -6.61 -22.16 -3.38
N ARG A 62 -7.91 -22.05 -3.03
CA ARG A 62 -8.54 -22.81 -1.93
C ARG A 62 -8.38 -24.32 -2.10
N ARG A 63 -8.43 -24.81 -3.34
CA ARG A 63 -8.23 -26.24 -3.63
C ARG A 63 -6.77 -26.66 -3.54
N LEU A 64 -5.83 -25.78 -3.92
CA LEU A 64 -4.39 -26.08 -3.87
C LEU A 64 -3.82 -26.01 -2.45
N VAL A 65 -4.30 -25.06 -1.65
CA VAL A 65 -3.80 -24.78 -0.30
C VAL A 65 -4.99 -24.70 0.66
N PRO A 66 -5.66 -25.82 0.97
CA PRO A 66 -6.91 -25.85 1.72
C PRO A 66 -6.78 -25.33 3.16
N ASP A 67 -5.57 -25.42 3.73
CA ASP A 67 -5.30 -25.01 5.12
C ASP A 67 -4.90 -23.52 5.23
N ALA A 68 -4.74 -22.82 4.11
CA ALA A 68 -4.36 -21.40 4.15
C ALA A 68 -5.58 -20.52 4.45
N LYS A 69 -5.40 -19.58 5.39
CA LYS A 69 -6.36 -18.50 5.61
C LYS A 69 -6.33 -17.57 4.38
N ILE A 70 -7.49 -17.33 3.78
CA ILE A 70 -7.64 -16.38 2.68
C ILE A 70 -8.22 -15.08 3.23
N ILE A 71 -7.57 -13.98 2.90
CA ILE A 71 -7.99 -12.61 3.20
C ILE A 71 -8.12 -11.86 1.89
N ARG A 72 -9.17 -11.07 1.73
CA ARG A 72 -9.39 -10.17 0.61
C ARG A 72 -9.30 -8.74 1.13
N VAL A 73 -8.50 -7.89 0.47
CA VAL A 73 -8.30 -6.48 0.86
C VAL A 73 -8.54 -5.58 -0.35
N VAL A 74 -9.31 -4.54 -0.16
CA VAL A 74 -9.57 -3.49 -1.16
C VAL A 74 -9.26 -2.11 -0.62
N ASP A 75 -8.94 -1.19 -1.52
CA ASP A 75 -8.79 0.23 -1.21
C ASP A 75 -10.14 0.79 -0.71
N ARG A 76 -10.11 1.77 0.18
CA ARG A 76 -11.33 2.43 0.65
C ARG A 76 -11.96 3.30 -0.45
N ASP A 77 -11.13 3.97 -1.24
CA ASP A 77 -11.55 4.93 -2.27
C ASP A 77 -12.66 5.90 -1.77
N ASP A 78 -13.74 6.05 -2.55
CA ASP A 78 -14.90 6.90 -2.22
C ASP A 78 -16.05 6.13 -1.55
N ARG A 79 -15.80 4.93 -1.00
CA ARG A 79 -16.83 4.09 -0.40
C ARG A 79 -17.43 4.74 0.85
N SER A 80 -18.75 4.68 0.92
CA SER A 80 -19.51 5.06 2.11
C SER A 80 -19.27 4.08 3.27
N GLU A 81 -19.60 4.50 4.49
CA GLU A 81 -19.53 3.61 5.66
C GLU A 81 -20.45 2.38 5.54
N GLU A 82 -21.51 2.49 4.78
CA GLU A 82 -22.46 1.41 4.51
C GLU A 82 -21.85 0.36 3.59
N GLU A 83 -21.25 0.78 2.48
CA GLU A 83 -20.52 -0.10 1.56
C GLU A 83 -19.34 -0.79 2.25
N VAL A 84 -18.60 -0.07 3.09
CA VAL A 84 -17.50 -0.65 3.89
C VAL A 84 -18.02 -1.73 4.83
N ARG A 85 -19.18 -1.51 5.47
CA ARG A 85 -19.81 -2.49 6.36
C ARG A 85 -20.24 -3.73 5.60
N GLU A 86 -20.92 -3.57 4.46
CA GLU A 86 -21.33 -4.67 3.59
C GLU A 86 -20.16 -5.52 3.11
N LEU A 87 -19.04 -4.88 2.73
CA LEU A 87 -17.83 -5.60 2.33
C LEU A 87 -17.23 -6.39 3.49
N ASN A 88 -17.16 -5.81 4.68
CA ASN A 88 -16.65 -6.50 5.87
C ASN A 88 -17.55 -7.68 6.28
N GLU A 89 -18.88 -7.58 6.15
CA GLU A 89 -19.82 -8.68 6.36
C GLU A 89 -19.61 -9.84 5.36
N ASN A 90 -19.05 -9.54 4.19
CA ASN A 90 -18.67 -10.51 3.15
C ASN A 90 -17.20 -10.96 3.24
N ASP A 91 -16.55 -10.80 4.40
CA ASP A 91 -15.14 -11.16 4.64
C ASP A 91 -14.16 -10.45 3.67
N ILE A 92 -14.49 -9.23 3.24
CA ILE A 92 -13.60 -8.37 2.47
C ILE A 92 -13.16 -7.21 3.36
N LYS A 93 -11.89 -7.15 3.65
CA LYS A 93 -11.28 -6.07 4.44
C LYS A 93 -11.15 -4.82 3.59
N VAL A 94 -11.52 -3.68 4.16
CA VAL A 94 -11.39 -2.37 3.52
C VAL A 94 -10.37 -1.57 4.30
N LEU A 95 -9.41 -0.96 3.62
CA LEU A 95 -8.42 -0.10 4.26
C LEU A 95 -9.12 1.06 4.99
N SER A 96 -8.59 1.49 6.13
CA SER A 96 -9.08 2.68 6.82
C SER A 96 -8.70 3.97 6.09
N ARG A 97 -7.59 3.96 5.35
CA ARG A 97 -7.20 5.04 4.44
C ARG A 97 -7.63 4.76 3.01
N ARG A 98 -7.73 5.81 2.20
CA ARG A 98 -8.21 5.74 0.83
C ARG A 98 -7.55 4.64 0.01
N ASN A 99 -6.22 4.55 0.08
CA ASN A 99 -5.38 3.59 -0.65
C ASN A 99 -4.06 3.37 0.09
N ILE A 100 -3.25 2.40 -0.37
CA ILE A 100 -1.96 2.10 0.26
C ILE A 100 -1.00 3.30 0.25
N GLU A 101 -1.07 4.19 -0.74
CA GLU A 101 -0.25 5.39 -0.78
C GLU A 101 -0.52 6.31 0.42
N GLY A 102 -1.73 6.28 0.98
CA GLY A 102 -2.06 6.99 2.21
C GLY A 102 -1.22 6.56 3.41
N TYR A 103 -0.78 5.30 3.45
CA TYR A 103 0.14 4.79 4.47
C TYR A 103 1.60 5.07 4.10
N LEU A 104 1.98 4.83 2.85
CA LEU A 104 3.35 5.02 2.37
C LEU A 104 3.82 6.47 2.47
N LEU A 105 2.95 7.42 2.18
CA LEU A 105 3.24 8.85 2.17
C LEU A 105 2.74 9.56 3.45
N ASP A 106 2.51 8.80 4.52
CA ASP A 106 2.27 9.37 5.84
C ASP A 106 3.47 10.22 6.28
N GLU A 107 3.19 11.34 6.94
CA GLU A 107 4.23 12.27 7.36
C GLU A 107 5.29 11.60 8.25
N THR A 108 4.84 10.69 9.14
CA THR A 108 5.77 9.97 10.03
C THR A 108 6.72 9.05 9.27
N VAL A 109 6.26 8.48 8.16
CA VAL A 109 7.11 7.63 7.29
C VAL A 109 8.12 8.48 6.52
N LEU A 110 7.72 9.63 6.04
CA LEU A 110 8.63 10.55 5.34
C LEU A 110 9.67 11.17 6.29
N VAL A 111 9.28 11.48 7.53
CA VAL A 111 10.22 11.88 8.60
C VAL A 111 11.21 10.77 8.88
N LYS A 112 10.72 9.52 9.01
CA LYS A 112 11.59 8.35 9.18
C LYS A 112 12.58 8.18 8.02
N TRP A 113 12.16 8.51 6.80
CA TRP A 113 13.07 8.50 5.65
C TRP A 113 14.22 9.49 5.84
N CYS A 114 13.94 10.75 6.26
CA CYS A 114 14.97 11.74 6.57
C CYS A 114 15.97 11.23 7.62
N GLU A 115 15.46 10.59 8.68
CA GLU A 115 16.31 10.02 9.75
C GLU A 115 17.24 8.93 9.19
N VAL A 116 16.70 7.99 8.41
CA VAL A 116 17.47 6.85 7.86
C VAL A 116 18.57 7.30 6.91
N ILE A 117 18.34 8.36 6.12
CA ILE A 117 19.35 8.88 5.21
C ILE A 117 20.23 9.98 5.81
N GLY A 118 20.05 10.30 7.12
CA GLY A 118 20.85 11.31 7.82
C GLY A 118 20.61 12.75 7.38
N GLN A 119 19.39 13.06 6.90
CA GLN A 119 19.00 14.41 6.43
C GLN A 119 17.85 14.99 7.27
N THR A 120 17.98 14.95 8.58
CA THR A 120 16.96 15.44 9.52
C THR A 120 16.75 16.96 9.44
N ASP A 121 17.72 17.69 8.95
CA ASP A 121 17.64 19.12 8.65
C ASP A 121 16.61 19.45 7.56
N LYS A 122 16.20 18.48 6.76
CA LYS A 122 15.23 18.63 5.67
C LYS A 122 13.79 18.25 6.01
N ILE A 123 13.50 17.89 7.26
CA ILE A 123 12.16 17.40 7.65
C ILE A 123 11.06 18.42 7.30
N GLU A 124 11.24 19.70 7.61
CA GLU A 124 10.24 20.72 7.33
C GLU A 124 10.04 20.93 5.82
N GLU A 125 11.11 20.84 5.03
CA GLU A 125 11.06 20.94 3.58
C GLU A 125 10.31 19.74 2.95
N VAL A 126 10.50 18.54 3.51
CA VAL A 126 9.77 17.32 3.13
C VAL A 126 8.26 17.47 3.41
N LYS A 127 7.88 17.98 4.58
CA LYS A 127 6.48 18.23 4.94
C LYS A 127 5.84 19.25 4.00
N GLU A 128 6.55 20.33 3.69
CA GLU A 128 6.06 21.36 2.79
C GLU A 128 5.88 20.84 1.36
N ILE A 129 6.84 20.06 0.83
CA ILE A 129 6.70 19.40 -0.48
C ILE A 129 5.45 18.51 -0.50
N ARG A 130 5.28 17.66 0.54
CA ARG A 130 4.10 16.79 0.64
C ARG A 130 2.81 17.61 0.60
N LYS A 131 2.70 18.63 1.44
CA LYS A 131 1.54 19.52 1.54
C LYS A 131 1.24 20.18 0.19
N GLN A 132 2.23 20.81 -0.43
CA GLN A 132 2.09 21.49 -1.70
C GLN A 132 1.61 20.56 -2.82
N ARG A 133 2.13 19.33 -2.91
CA ARG A 133 1.71 18.38 -3.94
C ARG A 133 0.29 17.84 -3.71
N ILE A 134 -0.15 17.72 -2.46
CA ILE A 134 -1.55 17.42 -2.12
C ILE A 134 -2.45 18.58 -2.55
N GLU A 135 -2.11 19.83 -2.21
CA GLU A 135 -2.87 21.02 -2.60
C GLU A 135 -2.99 21.15 -4.14
N GLU A 136 -1.92 20.90 -4.87
CA GLU A 136 -1.95 20.86 -6.34
C GLU A 136 -2.86 19.74 -6.88
N SER A 137 -2.88 18.58 -6.22
CA SER A 137 -3.78 17.47 -6.57
C SER A 137 -5.24 17.85 -6.31
N VAL A 138 -5.55 18.47 -5.20
CA VAL A 138 -6.88 19.01 -4.88
C VAL A 138 -7.31 20.08 -5.89
N GLY A 139 -6.38 20.94 -6.32
CA GLY A 139 -6.64 21.92 -7.38
C GLY A 139 -7.04 21.28 -8.73
N ARG A 140 -6.67 20.01 -8.97
CA ARG A 140 -7.11 19.19 -10.10
C ARG A 140 -8.39 18.40 -9.83
N LYS A 141 -9.09 18.71 -8.73
CA LYS A 141 -10.35 18.07 -8.28
C LYS A 141 -10.20 16.64 -7.74
N ASN A 142 -9.02 16.24 -7.33
CA ASN A 142 -8.84 14.99 -6.58
C ASN A 142 -9.20 15.21 -5.10
N ALA A 143 -9.57 14.14 -4.40
CA ALA A 143 -9.82 14.20 -2.97
C ALA A 143 -8.52 14.54 -2.20
N VAL A 144 -8.63 15.20 -1.04
CA VAL A 144 -7.47 15.61 -0.23
C VAL A 144 -6.65 14.42 0.29
N ASP A 145 -7.29 13.27 0.46
CA ASP A 145 -6.71 12.00 0.89
C ASP A 145 -6.28 11.09 -0.27
N ASP A 146 -6.47 11.53 -1.52
CA ASP A 146 -6.01 10.79 -2.69
C ASP A 146 -4.50 10.96 -2.90
N LEU A 147 -3.73 10.24 -2.09
CA LEU A 147 -2.26 10.24 -2.17
C LEU A 147 -1.75 9.48 -3.41
N LYS A 148 -2.57 8.65 -4.05
CA LYS A 148 -2.25 7.98 -5.31
C LYS A 148 -2.03 8.99 -6.44
N SER A 149 -2.88 10.00 -6.53
CA SER A 149 -2.77 11.09 -7.52
C SER A 149 -1.63 12.07 -7.26
N ALA A 150 -1.20 12.24 -6.01
CA ALA A 150 -0.10 13.13 -5.62
C ALA A 150 1.26 12.41 -5.52
N GLY A 151 1.26 11.10 -5.29
CA GLY A 151 2.40 10.32 -4.84
C GLY A 151 3.61 10.36 -5.77
N ASN A 152 3.39 10.28 -7.08
CA ASN A 152 4.51 10.35 -8.03
C ASN A 152 5.22 11.71 -8.01
N ALA A 153 4.48 12.80 -7.86
CA ALA A 153 5.04 14.17 -7.76
C ALA A 153 5.80 14.34 -6.44
N ILE A 154 5.21 13.91 -5.31
CA ILE A 154 5.87 13.93 -3.99
C ILE A 154 7.20 13.19 -4.08
N CYS A 155 7.21 11.93 -4.51
CA CYS A 155 8.42 11.12 -4.57
C CYS A 155 9.47 11.70 -5.53
N THR A 156 9.05 12.31 -6.64
CA THR A 156 9.96 12.93 -7.61
C THR A 156 10.68 14.13 -6.99
N ASP A 157 9.98 14.95 -6.22
CA ASP A 157 10.58 16.12 -5.59
C ASP A 157 11.44 15.74 -4.39
N LEU A 158 11.00 14.77 -3.58
CA LEU A 158 11.83 14.22 -2.49
C LEU A 158 13.13 13.60 -3.04
N LYS A 159 13.07 12.92 -4.20
CA LYS A 159 14.26 12.42 -4.87
C LYS A 159 15.24 13.55 -5.22
N LYS A 160 14.74 14.68 -5.74
CA LYS A 160 15.58 15.85 -6.06
C LYS A 160 16.15 16.46 -4.79
N LEU A 161 15.30 16.66 -3.76
CA LEU A 161 15.70 17.21 -2.47
C LEU A 161 16.84 16.41 -1.83
N PHE A 162 16.72 15.09 -1.82
CA PHE A 162 17.72 14.18 -1.26
C PHE A 162 18.88 13.85 -2.19
N GLN A 163 18.87 14.37 -3.43
CA GLN A 163 19.88 14.11 -4.47
C GLN A 163 20.12 12.62 -4.75
N LEU A 164 19.05 11.81 -4.69
CA LEU A 164 19.14 10.36 -4.87
C LEU A 164 19.39 9.99 -6.34
N LYS A 165 20.55 9.40 -6.63
CA LYS A 165 20.96 9.04 -8.01
C LYS A 165 20.37 7.70 -8.48
N GLN A 166 20.03 6.79 -7.55
CA GLN A 166 19.75 5.37 -7.85
C GLN A 166 18.27 4.98 -7.92
N CYS A 167 17.37 5.89 -7.63
CA CYS A 167 15.93 5.54 -7.54
C CYS A 167 15.20 5.85 -8.83
N GLY A 168 15.46 5.34 -10.00
CA GLY A 168 14.66 5.56 -11.22
C GLY A 168 13.88 6.92 -11.28
N ASN A 169 13.21 7.25 -12.34
CA ASN A 169 12.40 8.49 -12.46
C ASN A 169 10.90 8.26 -12.16
N ASN A 170 10.54 7.11 -11.61
CA ASN A 170 9.17 6.75 -11.29
C ASN A 170 8.98 6.72 -9.76
N GLY A 171 8.10 7.58 -9.23
CA GLY A 171 7.76 7.64 -7.81
C GLY A 171 7.21 6.33 -7.27
N GLU A 172 6.57 5.51 -8.10
CA GLU A 172 6.07 4.19 -7.71
C GLU A 172 7.20 3.25 -7.26
N TYR A 173 8.33 3.25 -7.96
CA TYR A 173 9.50 2.47 -7.55
C TYR A 173 10.08 2.97 -6.22
N ILE A 174 10.08 4.28 -6.00
CA ILE A 174 10.53 4.87 -4.73
C ILE A 174 9.61 4.42 -3.59
N MET A 175 8.30 4.53 -3.78
CA MET A 175 7.31 4.07 -2.79
C MET A 175 7.45 2.58 -2.49
N ARG A 176 7.50 1.74 -3.54
CA ARG A 176 7.57 0.29 -3.41
C ARG A 176 8.90 -0.19 -2.82
N ASP A 177 10.03 0.29 -3.36
CA ASP A 177 11.33 -0.32 -3.08
C ASP A 177 12.10 0.37 -1.95
N THR A 178 11.69 1.59 -1.57
CA THR A 178 12.32 2.37 -0.51
C THR A 178 11.35 2.66 0.63
N ILE A 179 10.27 3.40 0.38
CA ILE A 179 9.39 3.92 1.42
C ILE A 179 8.64 2.79 2.15
N SER A 180 8.13 1.78 1.44
CA SER A 180 7.43 0.66 2.06
C SER A 180 8.27 -0.07 3.11
N LYS A 181 9.58 -0.11 2.94
CA LYS A 181 10.53 -0.76 3.87
C LYS A 181 10.78 0.04 5.14
N LEU A 182 10.39 1.31 5.18
CA LEU A 182 10.54 2.18 6.35
C LEU A 182 9.42 1.99 7.36
N ILE A 183 8.29 1.43 6.94
CA ILE A 183 7.15 1.16 7.82
C ILE A 183 7.48 -0.08 8.65
N THR A 184 7.69 0.12 9.95
CA THR A 184 8.11 -0.90 10.90
C THR A 184 7.09 -1.07 12.04
N GLU A 185 7.11 -2.21 12.71
CA GLU A 185 6.13 -2.64 13.72
C GLU A 185 5.96 -1.70 14.92
N ASP A 186 6.96 -0.88 15.20
CA ASP A 186 6.92 0.14 16.25
C ASP A 186 6.09 1.39 15.86
N MET A 187 5.84 1.60 14.57
CA MET A 187 5.13 2.76 14.06
C MET A 187 3.61 2.62 14.22
N LYS A 188 2.94 3.72 14.56
CA LYS A 188 1.47 3.77 14.64
C LYS A 188 0.82 3.42 13.30
N ILE A 189 1.40 3.90 12.20
CA ILE A 189 0.92 3.64 10.84
C ILE A 189 0.97 2.16 10.46
N TYR A 190 2.00 1.42 10.95
CA TYR A 190 2.08 -0.02 10.78
C TYR A 190 0.92 -0.72 11.48
N LYS A 191 0.66 -0.38 12.74
CA LYS A 191 -0.41 -0.99 13.55
C LYS A 191 -1.81 -0.72 12.98
N GLU A 192 -2.00 0.46 12.40
CA GLU A 192 -3.22 0.83 11.69
C GLU A 192 -3.43 -0.12 10.49
N LEU A 193 -2.43 -0.25 9.62
CA LEU A 193 -2.51 -1.10 8.44
C LEU A 193 -2.59 -2.60 8.81
N GLU A 194 -1.88 -3.04 9.83
CA GLU A 194 -1.95 -4.41 10.33
C GLU A 194 -3.36 -4.76 10.81
N LYS A 195 -3.99 -3.84 11.54
CA LYS A 195 -5.38 -3.99 11.99
C LYS A 195 -6.35 -4.07 10.81
N ASP A 196 -6.17 -3.26 9.79
CA ASP A 196 -7.06 -3.25 8.62
C ASP A 196 -7.00 -4.58 7.85
N ILE A 197 -5.85 -5.23 7.80
CA ILE A 197 -5.67 -6.46 7.01
C ILE A 197 -5.94 -7.71 7.85
N PHE A 198 -5.44 -7.76 9.08
CA PHE A 198 -5.41 -8.99 9.89
C PHE A 198 -6.35 -8.95 11.10
N GLY A 199 -6.92 -7.78 11.43
CA GLY A 199 -7.81 -7.55 12.58
C GLY A 199 -9.23 -8.07 12.43
#